data_33a865707d33b01663fdad65abe4212c
#
_entry.id   33a865707d33b01663fdad65abe4212c
#
_cell.length_a   1.000
_cell.length_b   1.000
_cell.length_c   1.000
_cell.angle_alpha   90.00
_cell.angle_beta   90.00
_cell.angle_gamma   90.00
#
_symmetry.space_group_name_H-M   'P 1'
#
loop_
_entity.id
_entity.type
_entity.pdbx_description
1 polymer ?
#
loop_
_entity_poly.entity_id
_entity_poly.type
_entity_poly.pdbx_seq_one_letter_code
_entity_poly.pdbx_strand_id
1 'polypeptide(L)'
;IPIGVSRDSVDAWSHPELFYMDSQAGAPPDDFSVEGQNWGFPTYNWDEMAKDGYAWWKARFRKMAEYFDAYRIDHILGFFRIWEIPESAIQGVLGHFNPAIPFSIEELQSYGFYFDEHRHAHPYIREYMLQSLFGEYAGEVIHDYLLECGYGIYALSLDFNTQRKIENHFCGKSDEKSLKIKSGLFALTDEILFVEDPYQKRKYH
;
A
#
# COMPACT_ATOMS: atom_id res chain seq x y z
N ILE A 1 12.84 -20.85 -3.62
CA ILE A 1 11.59 -20.52 -4.32
C ILE A 1 11.12 -19.18 -3.76
N PRO A 2 11.04 -18.12 -4.58
CA PRO A 2 10.51 -16.82 -4.14
C PRO A 2 9.02 -16.93 -3.80
N ILE A 3 8.57 -16.10 -2.85
CA ILE A 3 7.17 -16.02 -2.46
C ILE A 3 6.29 -15.48 -3.59
N GLY A 4 6.78 -14.53 -4.37
CA GLY A 4 6.00 -13.84 -5.39
C GLY A 4 6.39 -14.19 -6.82
N VAL A 5 5.55 -13.75 -7.74
CA VAL A 5 5.81 -13.74 -9.18
C VAL A 5 5.72 -12.30 -9.68
N SER A 6 6.45 -11.95 -10.73
CA SER A 6 6.31 -10.61 -11.33
C SER A 6 4.88 -10.39 -11.81
N ARG A 7 4.39 -9.17 -11.66
CA ARG A 7 3.09 -8.73 -12.19
C ARG A 7 3.00 -8.94 -13.70
N ASP A 8 4.11 -8.79 -14.42
CA ASP A 8 4.22 -8.96 -15.88
C ASP A 8 4.69 -10.38 -16.27
N SER A 9 4.64 -11.35 -15.34
CA SER A 9 5.01 -12.74 -15.62
C SER A 9 3.94 -13.46 -16.44
N VAL A 10 4.36 -14.52 -17.10
CA VAL A 10 3.43 -15.45 -17.80
C VAL A 10 2.40 -16.04 -16.84
N ASP A 11 2.80 -16.34 -15.60
CA ASP A 11 1.91 -16.87 -14.57
C ASP A 11 0.78 -15.89 -14.25
N ALA A 12 1.12 -14.63 -13.95
CA ALA A 12 0.13 -13.59 -13.63
C ALA A 12 -0.75 -13.23 -14.83
N TRP A 13 -0.18 -13.27 -16.05
CA TRP A 13 -0.93 -13.01 -17.28
C TRP A 13 -1.87 -14.16 -17.66
N SER A 14 -1.44 -15.42 -17.51
CA SER A 14 -2.22 -16.60 -17.90
C SER A 14 -3.31 -16.95 -16.89
N HIS A 15 -3.10 -16.62 -15.62
CA HIS A 15 -3.96 -16.98 -14.48
C HIS A 15 -4.17 -15.78 -13.56
N PRO A 16 -4.69 -14.63 -14.07
CA PRO A 16 -4.87 -13.43 -13.25
C PRO A 16 -5.81 -13.64 -12.06
N GLU A 17 -6.74 -14.61 -12.16
CA GLU A 17 -7.67 -14.98 -11.10
C GLU A 17 -6.98 -15.53 -9.83
N LEU A 18 -5.76 -16.06 -9.96
CA LEU A 18 -4.97 -16.61 -8.85
C LEU A 18 -4.23 -15.52 -8.04
N PHE A 19 -4.32 -14.25 -8.47
CA PHE A 19 -3.56 -13.14 -7.88
C PHE A 19 -4.47 -11.94 -7.66
N TYR A 20 -4.22 -11.20 -6.57
CA TYR A 20 -4.80 -9.87 -6.38
C TYR A 20 -3.95 -8.84 -7.11
N MET A 21 -4.40 -8.46 -8.32
CA MET A 21 -3.67 -7.54 -9.19
C MET A 21 -3.78 -6.07 -8.77
N ASP A 22 -4.65 -5.74 -7.85
CA ASP A 22 -4.86 -4.43 -7.23
C ASP A 22 -4.04 -4.23 -5.95
N SER A 23 -3.27 -5.24 -5.56
CA SER A 23 -2.41 -5.22 -4.38
C SER A 23 -0.95 -5.60 -4.69
N GLN A 24 -0.07 -5.31 -3.75
CA GLN A 24 1.35 -5.60 -3.81
C GLN A 24 1.81 -6.18 -2.47
N ALA A 25 2.67 -7.20 -2.52
CA ALA A 25 3.30 -7.72 -1.32
C ALA A 25 4.45 -6.82 -0.87
N GLY A 26 4.71 -6.80 0.43
CA GLY A 26 5.78 -6.05 1.02
C GLY A 26 6.04 -6.41 2.48
N ALA A 27 6.62 -5.47 3.21
CA ALA A 27 6.84 -5.56 4.65
C ALA A 27 6.44 -4.24 5.33
N PRO A 28 5.92 -4.31 6.57
CA PRO A 28 5.61 -3.13 7.35
C PRO A 28 6.86 -2.30 7.67
N PRO A 29 6.69 -1.04 8.09
CA PRO A 29 7.78 -0.24 8.67
C PRO A 29 8.53 -0.97 9.78
N ASP A 30 9.86 -0.88 9.75
CA ASP A 30 10.75 -1.43 10.75
C ASP A 30 12.00 -0.54 10.92
N ASP A 31 12.95 -0.96 11.76
CA ASP A 31 14.21 -0.23 12.02
C ASP A 31 15.11 -0.13 10.78
N PHE A 32 14.92 -0.96 9.77
CA PHE A 32 15.70 -0.95 8.52
C PHE A 32 15.03 -0.13 7.41
N SER A 33 13.70 -0.01 7.45
CA SER A 33 12.91 0.73 6.47
C SER A 33 11.74 1.42 7.16
N VAL A 34 11.91 2.69 7.48
CA VAL A 34 10.89 3.52 8.15
C VAL A 34 9.59 3.61 7.35
N GLU A 35 9.69 3.55 6.03
CA GLU A 35 8.54 3.62 5.12
C GLU A 35 7.99 2.23 4.76
N GLY A 36 8.54 1.16 5.39
CA GLY A 36 8.26 -0.21 4.98
C GLY A 36 8.86 -0.55 3.63
N GLN A 37 8.58 -1.76 3.16
CA GLN A 37 9.08 -2.24 1.86
C GLN A 37 7.92 -2.59 0.96
N ASN A 38 7.98 -2.16 -0.29
CA ASN A 38 7.08 -2.59 -1.35
C ASN A 38 7.87 -3.44 -2.35
N TRP A 39 7.53 -4.72 -2.47
CA TRP A 39 8.22 -5.65 -3.35
C TRP A 39 7.64 -5.68 -4.77
N GLY A 40 6.47 -5.04 -5.00
CA GLY A 40 5.89 -4.79 -6.30
C GLY A 40 5.18 -5.98 -6.98
N PHE A 41 5.25 -7.19 -6.43
CA PHE A 41 4.54 -8.34 -6.99
C PHE A 41 3.15 -8.52 -6.35
N PRO A 42 2.15 -9.05 -7.10
CA PRO A 42 0.80 -9.23 -6.61
C PRO A 42 0.74 -10.26 -5.48
N THR A 43 -0.22 -10.13 -4.59
CA THR A 43 -0.51 -11.11 -3.56
C THR A 43 -1.36 -12.26 -4.11
N TYR A 44 -1.39 -13.40 -3.40
CA TYR A 44 -2.12 -14.59 -3.87
C TYR A 44 -3.57 -14.58 -3.44
N ASN A 45 -4.45 -14.94 -4.37
CA ASN A 45 -5.86 -15.26 -4.10
C ASN A 45 -5.96 -16.72 -3.62
N TRP A 46 -5.70 -16.94 -2.34
CA TRP A 46 -5.70 -18.27 -1.75
C TRP A 46 -7.06 -18.98 -1.83
N ASP A 47 -8.16 -18.21 -1.77
CA ASP A 47 -9.51 -18.77 -1.90
C ASP A 47 -9.77 -19.32 -3.30
N GLU A 48 -9.30 -18.65 -4.33
CA GLU A 48 -9.38 -19.15 -5.71
C GLU A 48 -8.50 -20.38 -5.90
N MET A 49 -7.24 -20.31 -5.43
CA MET A 49 -6.31 -21.44 -5.51
C MET A 49 -6.79 -22.68 -4.76
N ALA A 50 -7.56 -22.52 -3.68
CA ALA A 50 -8.09 -23.63 -2.91
C ALA A 50 -9.13 -24.45 -3.69
N LYS A 51 -9.87 -23.83 -4.64
CA LYS A 51 -10.95 -24.50 -5.40
C LYS A 51 -10.48 -25.69 -6.22
N ASP A 52 -9.24 -25.63 -6.74
CA ASP A 52 -8.61 -26.73 -7.47
C ASP A 52 -7.57 -27.49 -6.63
N GLY A 53 -7.56 -27.23 -5.32
CA GLY A 53 -6.62 -27.85 -4.38
C GLY A 53 -5.19 -27.36 -4.57
N TYR A 54 -4.99 -26.10 -4.91
CA TYR A 54 -3.67 -25.47 -5.10
C TYR A 54 -2.87 -26.08 -6.27
N ALA A 55 -3.53 -26.37 -7.38
CA ALA A 55 -2.92 -27.06 -8.52
C ALA A 55 -1.72 -26.30 -9.09
N TRP A 56 -1.78 -24.96 -9.16
CA TRP A 56 -0.67 -24.13 -9.62
C TRP A 56 0.59 -24.32 -8.73
N TRP A 57 0.46 -24.27 -7.40
CA TRP A 57 1.57 -24.51 -6.48
C TRP A 57 2.11 -25.94 -6.58
N LYS A 58 1.20 -26.93 -6.67
CA LYS A 58 1.60 -28.34 -6.84
C LYS A 58 2.41 -28.55 -8.12
N ALA A 59 1.98 -27.94 -9.24
CA ALA A 59 2.71 -28.02 -10.51
C ALA A 59 4.09 -27.39 -10.40
N ARG A 60 4.19 -26.22 -9.75
CA ARG A 60 5.45 -25.51 -9.51
C ARG A 60 6.43 -26.35 -8.68
N PHE A 61 5.98 -26.93 -7.57
CA PHE A 61 6.81 -27.78 -6.73
C PHE A 61 7.23 -29.09 -7.44
N ARG A 62 6.32 -29.73 -8.18
CA ARG A 62 6.66 -30.92 -8.98
C ARG A 62 7.72 -30.59 -10.02
N LYS A 63 7.59 -29.45 -10.70
CA LYS A 63 8.59 -29.06 -11.70
C LYS A 63 9.96 -28.77 -11.07
N MET A 64 10.01 -28.15 -9.91
CA MET A 64 11.25 -27.94 -9.17
C MET A 64 11.90 -29.26 -8.74
N ALA A 65 11.12 -30.25 -8.34
CA ALA A 65 11.61 -31.58 -7.93
C ALA A 65 12.27 -32.38 -9.08
N GLU A 66 12.00 -32.02 -10.34
CA GLU A 66 12.71 -32.62 -11.48
C GLU A 66 14.18 -32.19 -11.57
N TYR A 67 14.55 -31.05 -10.96
CA TYR A 67 15.86 -30.43 -11.08
C TYR A 67 16.66 -30.42 -9.78
N PHE A 68 15.98 -30.45 -8.62
CA PHE A 68 16.61 -30.23 -7.32
C PHE A 68 16.13 -31.26 -6.30
N ASP A 69 17.05 -31.78 -5.49
CA ASP A 69 16.75 -32.70 -4.38
C ASP A 69 16.17 -31.98 -3.15
N ALA A 70 16.45 -30.67 -3.04
CA ALA A 70 15.93 -29.81 -1.97
C ALA A 70 15.75 -28.38 -2.46
N TYR A 71 14.85 -27.63 -1.82
CA TYR A 71 14.64 -26.21 -2.10
C TYR A 71 14.32 -25.44 -0.81
N ARG A 72 14.73 -24.19 -0.79
CA ARG A 72 14.36 -23.23 0.25
C ARG A 72 13.16 -22.43 -0.23
N ILE A 73 12.13 -22.29 0.62
CA ILE A 73 11.04 -21.36 0.43
C ILE A 73 11.46 -20.04 1.08
N ASP A 74 11.44 -18.98 0.32
CA ASP A 74 11.67 -17.63 0.82
C ASP A 74 10.38 -17.06 1.41
N HIS A 75 10.50 -16.31 2.50
CA HIS A 75 9.40 -15.64 3.20
C HIS A 75 8.21 -16.58 3.49
N ILE A 76 8.45 -17.72 4.14
CA ILE A 76 7.41 -18.74 4.44
C ILE A 76 6.19 -18.17 5.16
N LEU A 77 6.35 -17.14 6.00
CA LEU A 77 5.24 -16.49 6.73
C LEU A 77 4.23 -15.87 5.77
N GLY A 78 4.63 -15.41 4.60
CA GLY A 78 3.76 -14.84 3.59
C GLY A 78 2.74 -15.84 2.99
N PHE A 79 2.91 -17.17 3.22
CA PHE A 79 1.91 -18.17 2.88
C PHE A 79 0.75 -18.23 3.88
N PHE A 80 0.93 -17.65 5.05
CA PHE A 80 -0.08 -17.62 6.12
C PHE A 80 -0.62 -16.21 6.33
N ARG A 81 0.24 -15.21 6.20
CA ARG A 81 -0.08 -13.82 6.43
C ARG A 81 0.97 -12.95 5.74
N ILE A 82 0.55 -12.07 4.84
CA ILE A 82 1.42 -11.18 4.10
C ILE A 82 1.10 -9.72 4.41
N TRP A 83 2.11 -8.85 4.34
CA TRP A 83 1.89 -7.42 4.30
C TRP A 83 1.43 -7.04 2.90
N GLU A 84 0.21 -6.52 2.79
CA GLU A 84 -0.45 -6.18 1.54
C GLU A 84 -0.57 -4.68 1.41
N ILE A 85 -0.10 -4.16 0.28
CA ILE A 85 -0.02 -2.73 -0.01
C ILE A 85 -0.93 -2.48 -1.21
N PRO A 86 -1.86 -1.49 -1.16
CA PRO A 86 -2.68 -1.14 -2.32
C PRO A 86 -1.81 -0.76 -3.52
N GLU A 87 -2.25 -1.09 -4.74
CA GLU A 87 -1.50 -0.72 -5.96
C GLU A 87 -1.36 0.81 -6.11
N SER A 88 -2.28 1.57 -5.54
CA SER A 88 -2.23 3.03 -5.49
C SER A 88 -1.10 3.60 -4.61
N ALA A 89 -0.53 2.79 -3.71
CA ALA A 89 0.59 3.18 -2.85
C ALA A 89 1.95 2.75 -3.46
N ILE A 90 3.00 3.46 -3.07
CA ILE A 90 4.39 3.18 -3.40
C ILE A 90 5.13 2.68 -2.16
N GLN A 91 4.87 3.30 -1.00
CA GLN A 91 5.53 2.99 0.26
C GLN A 91 4.78 1.90 1.02
N GLY A 92 5.53 1.10 1.77
CA GLY A 92 4.98 0.00 2.56
C GLY A 92 4.12 0.44 3.74
N VAL A 93 4.28 1.66 4.23
CA VAL A 93 3.55 2.21 5.38
C VAL A 93 2.04 2.21 5.18
N LEU A 94 1.56 2.33 3.95
CA LEU A 94 0.14 2.33 3.61
C LEU A 94 -0.46 0.92 3.45
N GLY A 95 0.27 -0.11 3.85
CA GLY A 95 -0.19 -1.50 3.81
C GLY A 95 -0.92 -1.93 5.08
N HIS A 96 -1.40 -3.16 5.05
CA HIS A 96 -1.97 -3.87 6.17
C HIS A 96 -1.65 -5.38 6.06
N PHE A 97 -1.81 -6.12 7.14
CA PHE A 97 -1.69 -7.58 7.06
C PHE A 97 -2.93 -8.21 6.43
N ASN A 98 -2.73 -9.15 5.51
CA ASN A 98 -3.77 -9.99 4.96
C ASN A 98 -3.38 -11.49 5.13
N PRO A 99 -4.25 -12.33 5.77
CA PRO A 99 -5.50 -11.97 6.44
C PRO A 99 -5.29 -11.21 7.75
N ALA A 100 -6.24 -10.34 8.09
CA ALA A 100 -6.35 -9.67 9.38
C ALA A 100 -7.83 -9.48 9.74
N ILE A 101 -8.10 -9.23 11.01
CA ILE A 101 -9.45 -8.91 11.48
C ILE A 101 -9.50 -7.38 11.61
N PRO A 102 -10.22 -6.68 10.71
CA PRO A 102 -10.37 -5.25 10.81
C PRO A 102 -11.36 -4.86 11.91
N PHE A 103 -11.14 -3.73 12.56
CA PHE A 103 -12.04 -3.17 13.56
C PHE A 103 -13.27 -2.52 12.92
N SER A 104 -14.44 -2.75 13.50
CA SER A 104 -15.61 -1.92 13.22
C SER A 104 -15.54 -0.60 13.99
N ILE A 105 -16.32 0.41 13.57
CA ILE A 105 -16.40 1.70 14.27
C ILE A 105 -16.94 1.49 15.70
N GLU A 106 -17.88 0.57 15.88
CA GLU A 106 -18.48 0.24 17.17
C GLU A 106 -17.46 -0.41 18.12
N GLU A 107 -16.59 -1.27 17.58
CA GLU A 107 -15.49 -1.86 18.35
C GLU A 107 -14.50 -0.79 18.81
N LEU A 108 -14.08 0.10 17.91
CA LEU A 108 -13.20 1.23 18.26
C LEU A 108 -13.83 2.11 19.36
N GLN A 109 -15.12 2.42 19.25
CA GLN A 109 -15.85 3.18 20.27
C GLN A 109 -15.90 2.45 21.62
N SER A 110 -16.03 1.12 21.62
CA SER A 110 -16.03 0.32 22.84
C SER A 110 -14.70 0.38 23.59
N TYR A 111 -13.59 0.61 22.88
CA TYR A 111 -12.26 0.86 23.45
C TYR A 111 -12.01 2.34 23.81
N GLY A 112 -13.03 3.21 23.68
CA GLY A 112 -12.93 4.63 24.00
C GLY A 112 -12.33 5.49 22.88
N PHE A 113 -12.16 4.94 21.67
CA PHE A 113 -11.66 5.67 20.51
C PHE A 113 -12.84 6.20 19.66
N TYR A 114 -12.99 7.53 19.61
CA TYR A 114 -14.03 8.18 18.81
C TYR A 114 -13.52 8.37 17.39
N PHE A 115 -13.89 7.43 16.52
CA PHE A 115 -13.48 7.41 15.12
C PHE A 115 -14.17 8.52 14.32
N ASP A 116 -13.37 9.29 13.60
CA ASP A 116 -13.79 10.27 12.59
C ASP A 116 -13.09 9.91 11.28
N GLU A 117 -13.86 9.53 10.28
CA GLU A 117 -13.35 9.05 8.99
C GLU A 117 -12.45 10.09 8.31
N HIS A 118 -12.89 11.37 8.27
CA HIS A 118 -12.12 12.42 7.61
C HIS A 118 -10.78 12.74 8.28
N ARG A 119 -10.67 12.46 9.57
CA ARG A 119 -9.45 12.71 10.33
C ARG A 119 -8.53 11.49 10.41
N HIS A 120 -9.10 10.30 10.46
CA HIS A 120 -8.34 9.11 10.81
C HIS A 120 -8.10 8.17 9.63
N ALA A 121 -8.97 8.19 8.61
CA ALA A 121 -8.85 7.34 7.42
C ALA A 121 -8.52 8.12 6.13
N HIS A 122 -8.38 9.44 6.23
CA HIS A 122 -7.91 10.30 5.12
C HIS A 122 -6.77 11.19 5.59
N PRO A 123 -5.87 11.62 4.69
CA PRO A 123 -4.78 12.52 5.03
C PRO A 123 -5.28 13.81 5.70
N TYR A 124 -4.87 14.03 6.96
CA TYR A 124 -5.30 15.20 7.75
C TYR A 124 -4.29 16.33 7.64
N ILE A 125 -4.36 17.09 6.54
CA ILE A 125 -3.39 18.09 6.16
C ILE A 125 -3.70 19.44 6.78
N ARG A 126 -2.75 20.00 7.52
CA ARG A 126 -2.83 21.32 8.18
C ARG A 126 -1.76 22.27 7.65
N GLU A 127 -2.07 23.57 7.68
CA GLU A 127 -1.18 24.62 7.16
C GLU A 127 0.25 24.57 7.72
N TYR A 128 0.40 24.29 9.03
CA TYR A 128 1.73 24.23 9.66
C TYR A 128 2.59 23.08 9.10
N MET A 129 1.98 21.98 8.67
CA MET A 129 2.68 20.85 8.06
C MET A 129 3.26 21.26 6.70
N LEU A 130 2.52 22.04 5.93
CA LEU A 130 2.93 22.51 4.62
C LEU A 130 4.18 23.38 4.71
N GLN A 131 4.24 24.29 5.69
CA GLN A 131 5.43 25.09 5.93
C GLN A 131 6.64 24.24 6.35
N SER A 132 6.42 23.23 7.19
CA SER A 132 7.48 22.33 7.64
C SER A 132 8.03 21.46 6.51
N LEU A 133 7.17 20.88 5.67
CA LEU A 133 7.56 19.95 4.60
C LEU A 133 8.14 20.67 3.39
N PHE A 134 7.53 21.78 2.97
CA PHE A 134 7.82 22.40 1.68
C PHE A 134 8.60 23.71 1.79
N GLY A 135 8.57 24.39 2.94
CA GLY A 135 9.26 25.68 3.13
C GLY A 135 8.79 26.72 2.11
N GLU A 136 9.72 27.25 1.33
CA GLU A 136 9.43 28.27 0.30
C GLU A 136 8.47 27.80 -0.81
N TYR A 137 8.32 26.48 -1.02
CA TYR A 137 7.40 25.91 -2.03
C TYR A 137 5.98 25.69 -1.50
N ALA A 138 5.70 25.96 -0.21
CA ALA A 138 4.39 25.70 0.39
C ALA A 138 3.24 26.39 -0.35
N GLY A 139 3.42 27.64 -0.78
CA GLY A 139 2.41 28.39 -1.54
C GLY A 139 2.07 27.76 -2.89
N GLU A 140 3.09 27.31 -3.63
CA GLU A 140 2.92 26.58 -4.88
C GLU A 140 2.22 25.23 -4.66
N VAL A 141 2.61 24.49 -3.62
CA VAL A 141 2.00 23.21 -3.30
C VAL A 141 0.52 23.36 -2.96
N ILE A 142 0.15 24.38 -2.18
CA ILE A 142 -1.25 24.68 -1.88
C ILE A 142 -2.04 24.95 -3.16
N HIS A 143 -1.49 25.73 -4.08
CA HIS A 143 -2.18 26.12 -5.31
C HIS A 143 -2.30 24.97 -6.31
N ASP A 144 -1.25 24.18 -6.50
CA ASP A 144 -1.16 23.23 -7.62
C ASP A 144 -1.60 21.81 -7.25
N TYR A 145 -1.50 21.42 -5.97
CA TYR A 145 -1.68 20.03 -5.54
C TYR A 145 -2.79 19.83 -4.51
N LEU A 146 -3.23 20.89 -3.82
CA LEU A 146 -4.17 20.79 -2.72
C LEU A 146 -5.49 21.51 -3.00
N LEU A 147 -6.51 21.12 -2.24
CA LEU A 147 -7.81 21.79 -2.16
C LEU A 147 -8.01 22.26 -0.72
N GLU A 148 -8.37 23.51 -0.52
CA GLU A 148 -8.75 24.01 0.80
C GLU A 148 -10.15 23.54 1.15
N CYS A 149 -10.27 22.81 2.27
CA CYS A 149 -11.52 22.25 2.77
C CYS A 149 -12.15 23.10 3.91
N GLY A 150 -11.43 24.10 4.40
CA GLY A 150 -11.84 25.06 5.43
C GLY A 150 -10.64 25.49 6.27
N TYR A 151 -10.68 26.63 6.88
CA TYR A 151 -9.69 27.30 7.77
C TYR A 151 -8.36 26.55 8.02
N GLY A 152 -7.47 26.53 7.02
CA GLY A 152 -6.15 25.90 7.13
C GLY A 152 -6.19 24.36 7.20
N ILE A 153 -7.26 23.77 6.70
CA ILE A 153 -7.40 22.32 6.46
C ILE A 153 -7.40 22.09 4.95
N TYR A 154 -6.58 21.16 4.51
CA TYR A 154 -6.40 20.86 3.10
C TYR A 154 -6.60 19.37 2.82
N ALA A 155 -6.95 19.05 1.59
CA ALA A 155 -6.96 17.70 1.05
C ALA A 155 -6.13 17.66 -0.23
N LEU A 156 -5.54 16.52 -0.55
CA LEU A 156 -4.90 16.31 -1.85
C LEU A 156 -5.97 16.37 -2.96
N SER A 157 -5.66 17.08 -4.04
CA SER A 157 -6.54 17.12 -5.21
C SER A 157 -6.68 15.71 -5.83
N LEU A 158 -7.74 15.46 -6.57
CA LEU A 158 -8.02 14.15 -7.15
C LEU A 158 -6.89 13.62 -8.05
N ASP A 159 -6.09 14.51 -8.64
CA ASP A 159 -4.96 14.14 -9.49
C ASP A 159 -3.73 13.72 -8.69
N PHE A 160 -3.69 14.00 -7.36
CA PHE A 160 -2.54 13.74 -6.48
C PHE A 160 -2.91 13.01 -5.18
N ASN A 161 -4.11 12.45 -5.09
CA ASN A 161 -4.62 11.83 -3.88
C ASN A 161 -4.09 10.41 -3.61
N THR A 162 -3.15 9.92 -4.40
CA THR A 162 -2.45 8.65 -4.18
C THR A 162 -0.98 8.78 -4.51
N GLN A 163 -0.13 7.99 -3.83
CA GLN A 163 1.31 7.98 -4.10
C GLN A 163 1.63 7.60 -5.55
N ARG A 164 0.85 6.70 -6.16
CA ARG A 164 1.05 6.30 -7.57
C ARG A 164 0.83 7.45 -8.54
N LYS A 165 -0.17 8.29 -8.33
CA LYS A 165 -0.41 9.47 -9.16
C LYS A 165 0.70 10.51 -9.00
N ILE A 166 1.15 10.73 -7.76
CA ILE A 166 2.29 11.61 -7.47
C ILE A 166 3.55 11.07 -8.16
N GLU A 167 3.86 9.78 -8.02
CA GLU A 167 5.00 9.13 -8.68
C GLU A 167 4.98 9.36 -10.20
N ASN A 168 3.83 9.11 -10.82
CA ASN A 168 3.67 9.27 -12.28
C ASN A 168 3.87 10.72 -12.72
N HIS A 169 3.38 11.69 -11.94
CA HIS A 169 3.55 13.12 -12.25
C HIS A 169 5.02 13.56 -12.18
N PHE A 170 5.76 13.03 -11.21
CA PHE A 170 7.18 13.36 -11.03
C PHE A 170 8.14 12.42 -11.77
N CYS A 171 7.61 11.46 -12.53
CA CYS A 171 8.43 10.54 -13.31
C CYS A 171 9.38 11.31 -14.25
N GLY A 172 10.68 11.00 -14.16
CA GLY A 172 11.73 11.66 -14.95
C GLY A 172 12.17 13.04 -14.46
N LYS A 173 11.55 13.61 -13.41
CA LYS A 173 11.98 14.85 -12.78
C LYS A 173 12.99 14.52 -11.68
N SER A 174 14.20 15.11 -11.76
CA SER A 174 15.30 14.83 -10.82
C SER A 174 15.91 16.10 -10.21
N ASP A 175 15.33 17.27 -10.47
CA ASP A 175 15.73 18.51 -9.84
C ASP A 175 15.34 18.55 -8.36
N GLU A 176 16.09 19.31 -7.57
CA GLU A 176 15.95 19.38 -6.10
C GLU A 176 14.52 19.79 -5.68
N LYS A 177 13.93 20.77 -6.37
CA LYS A 177 12.58 21.23 -6.11
C LYS A 177 11.55 20.10 -6.31
N SER A 178 11.60 19.44 -7.46
CA SER A 178 10.69 18.33 -7.79
C SER A 178 10.81 17.18 -6.79
N LEU A 179 12.02 16.82 -6.41
CA LEU A 179 12.26 15.77 -5.40
C LEU A 179 11.72 16.17 -4.03
N LYS A 180 11.90 17.42 -3.60
CA LYS A 180 11.38 17.93 -2.34
C LYS A 180 9.85 17.96 -2.31
N ILE A 181 9.21 18.45 -3.39
CA ILE A 181 7.75 18.46 -3.50
C ILE A 181 7.20 17.03 -3.51
N LYS A 182 7.76 16.12 -4.31
CA LYS A 182 7.35 14.72 -4.36
C LYS A 182 7.43 14.06 -2.99
N SER A 183 8.56 14.18 -2.29
CA SER A 183 8.75 13.61 -0.95
C SER A 183 7.75 14.18 0.06
N GLY A 184 7.51 15.50 0.04
CA GLY A 184 6.53 16.12 0.92
C GLY A 184 5.09 15.68 0.62
N LEU A 185 4.72 15.52 -0.66
CA LEU A 185 3.40 14.99 -1.04
C LEU A 185 3.21 13.53 -0.61
N PHE A 186 4.27 12.70 -0.67
CA PHE A 186 4.25 11.34 -0.12
C PHE A 186 3.99 11.38 1.40
N ALA A 187 4.74 12.20 2.14
CA ALA A 187 4.56 12.37 3.57
C ALA A 187 3.12 12.82 3.92
N LEU A 188 2.49 13.66 3.08
CA LEU A 188 1.09 14.03 3.28
C LEU A 188 0.12 12.85 3.06
N THR A 189 0.41 11.92 2.14
CA THR A 189 -0.43 10.74 1.94
C THR A 189 -0.36 9.78 3.12
N ASP A 190 0.74 9.82 3.90
CA ASP A 190 0.98 8.93 5.03
C ASP A 190 0.34 9.45 6.35
N GLU A 191 -0.22 10.66 6.33
CA GLU A 191 -0.92 11.28 7.47
C GLU A 191 -2.31 10.68 7.69
N ILE A 192 -2.37 9.36 7.76
CA ILE A 192 -3.56 8.57 8.08
C ILE A 192 -3.27 7.68 9.29
N LEU A 193 -4.30 7.40 10.09
CA LEU A 193 -4.18 6.53 11.26
C LEU A 193 -4.73 5.13 10.99
N PHE A 194 -5.72 5.04 10.13
CA PHE A 194 -6.38 3.79 9.76
C PHE A 194 -6.51 3.65 8.25
N VAL A 195 -6.37 2.42 7.77
CA VAL A 195 -6.65 2.04 6.38
C VAL A 195 -7.96 1.28 6.34
N GLU A 196 -8.89 1.67 5.47
CA GLU A 196 -10.14 0.92 5.28
C GLU A 196 -9.83 -0.46 4.68
N ASP A 197 -10.51 -1.49 5.21
CA ASP A 197 -10.39 -2.84 4.68
C ASP A 197 -10.94 -2.90 3.23
N PRO A 198 -10.17 -3.38 2.25
CA PRO A 198 -10.59 -3.38 0.86
C PRO A 198 -11.77 -4.32 0.58
N TYR A 199 -12.03 -5.28 1.45
CA TYR A 199 -13.07 -6.29 1.30
C TYR A 199 -14.29 -6.06 2.19
N GLN A 200 -14.15 -5.26 3.27
CA GLN A 200 -15.18 -5.02 4.27
C GLN A 200 -15.33 -3.51 4.52
N LYS A 201 -16.25 -2.89 3.81
CA LYS A 201 -16.51 -1.44 3.95
C LYS A 201 -16.82 -1.06 5.40
N ARG A 202 -16.34 0.12 5.81
CA ARG A 202 -16.48 0.69 7.15
C ARG A 202 -15.83 -0.15 8.25
N LYS A 203 -14.85 -0.96 7.88
CA LYS A 203 -13.92 -1.62 8.79
C LYS A 203 -12.50 -1.20 8.50
N TYR A 204 -11.65 -1.14 9.52
CA TYR A 204 -10.37 -0.45 9.47
C TYR A 204 -9.25 -1.27 10.12
N HIS A 205 -8.06 -1.14 9.56
CA HIS A 205 -6.82 -1.71 10.08
C HIS A 205 -5.98 -0.64 10.74
#